data_4442d6c29efb6355f1b9498e255d8d1d
#
_entry.id   4442d6c29efb6355f1b9498e255d8d1d
#
_cell.length_a   1.000
_cell.length_b   1.000
_cell.length_c   1.000
_cell.angle_alpha   90.00
_cell.angle_beta   90.00
_cell.angle_gamma   90.00
#
_symmetry.space_group_name_H-M   'P 1'
#
loop_
_entity.id
_entity.type
_entity.pdbx_description
1 polymer ?
#
loop_
_entity_poly.entity_id
_entity_poly.type
_entity_poly.pdbx_seq_one_letter_code
_entity_poly.pdbx_strand_id
1 'polypeptide(L)'
;MSSRHLACLLLLLSASAARAAEPPAQWLVTTDLWGNPAYQLLTLPDQQGPVQGRFDGDPLQGTREGDTLDFVVTGSDGATYRFRAEQAGAALRGTADYPDTNASERRALHPFSARRLPERPAGGPRQHDFVPTSYANEFSPHRAPVLTVWPGDSVRTTTLDSGGVDAHGQTRALFGNPQTGPFFVMEAEPGDVLAIHIKRLRLNRDYADSLDSIVGRALTPTLAAKATGLDKPVRWTLDRERGRARPETATGKLKDFWVPVRPMLGGLAVAPGFGNAPISTGDTGRFGGNMDFNEIREGATVYLPVSQPGALLYLGDAHALQGDGETSQYALETSMDVEFSVDVIKSRAQSAPRVESATQLMVLGQGGSLDDALRAATAGMAQWLEQDYGLSLSETAQVLGSSVSFVVANLAGRSVGVAAKLDKALLQQVERVPGTPRGSR
;
A
#
# COMPACT_ATOMS: atom_id res chain seq x y z
N MET A 1 8.62 -13.17 -89.63
CA MET A 1 8.57 -11.97 -88.77
C MET A 1 7.48 -12.22 -87.72
N SER A 2 7.83 -12.58 -86.55
CA SER A 2 6.94 -13.08 -85.50
C SER A 2 7.05 -12.12 -84.29
N SER A 3 5.93 -11.44 -84.01
CA SER A 3 5.80 -10.56 -82.83
C SER A 3 5.30 -11.39 -81.67
N ARG A 4 6.12 -11.46 -80.61
CA ARG A 4 5.73 -12.05 -79.31
C ARG A 4 5.17 -10.96 -78.44
N HIS A 5 3.89 -11.06 -78.01
CA HIS A 5 3.28 -10.26 -76.96
C HIS A 5 3.64 -10.84 -75.62
N LEU A 6 4.27 -10.04 -74.78
CA LEU A 6 4.60 -10.33 -73.40
C LEU A 6 3.46 -9.77 -72.52
N ALA A 7 2.64 -10.64 -71.91
CA ALA A 7 1.63 -10.25 -70.95
C ALA A 7 2.25 -10.19 -69.55
N CYS A 8 2.32 -8.97 -68.99
CA CYS A 8 2.68 -8.78 -67.58
C CYS A 8 1.46 -9.04 -66.69
N LEU A 9 1.55 -10.09 -65.90
CA LEU A 9 0.55 -10.40 -64.86
C LEU A 9 0.93 -9.63 -63.58
N LEU A 10 0.20 -8.54 -63.23
CA LEU A 10 0.35 -7.85 -61.96
C LEU A 10 -0.38 -8.67 -60.86
N LEU A 11 0.37 -9.33 -59.98
CA LEU A 11 -0.14 -9.87 -58.75
C LEU A 11 -0.34 -8.73 -57.74
N LEU A 12 -1.57 -8.35 -57.47
CA LEU A 12 -1.95 -7.51 -56.31
C LEU A 12 -1.87 -8.34 -55.06
N LEU A 13 -0.79 -8.21 -54.31
CA LEU A 13 -0.69 -8.68 -52.93
C LEU A 13 -1.52 -7.74 -52.02
N SER A 14 -2.72 -8.16 -51.67
CA SER A 14 -3.50 -7.53 -50.60
C SER A 14 -2.85 -7.87 -49.25
N ALA A 15 -2.02 -6.96 -48.73
CA ALA A 15 -1.55 -7.02 -47.35
C ALA A 15 -2.75 -6.75 -46.43
N SER A 16 -3.36 -7.80 -45.89
CA SER A 16 -4.24 -7.69 -44.73
C SER A 16 -3.42 -7.21 -43.56
N ALA A 17 -3.51 -5.93 -43.22
CA ALA A 17 -2.99 -5.42 -41.95
C ALA A 17 -3.75 -6.16 -40.83
N ALA A 18 -3.08 -7.09 -40.17
CA ALA A 18 -3.58 -7.68 -38.95
C ALA A 18 -3.77 -6.53 -37.94
N ARG A 19 -5.02 -6.18 -37.66
CA ARG A 19 -5.37 -5.22 -36.61
C ARG A 19 -4.82 -5.79 -35.31
N ALA A 20 -3.95 -5.07 -34.64
CA ALA A 20 -3.47 -5.49 -33.32
C ALA A 20 -4.71 -5.77 -32.45
N ALA A 21 -4.77 -6.94 -31.84
CA ALA A 21 -5.88 -7.28 -30.96
C ALA A 21 -5.97 -6.23 -29.85
N GLU A 22 -7.14 -5.69 -29.64
CA GLU A 22 -7.37 -4.76 -28.53
C GLU A 22 -6.98 -5.46 -27.20
N PRO A 23 -6.33 -4.76 -26.28
CA PRO A 23 -5.98 -5.35 -25.00
C PRO A 23 -7.24 -5.85 -24.30
N PRO A 24 -7.16 -6.98 -23.56
CA PRO A 24 -8.32 -7.51 -22.89
C PRO A 24 -8.84 -6.54 -21.82
N ALA A 25 -10.17 -6.41 -21.74
CA ALA A 25 -10.81 -5.57 -20.74
C ALA A 25 -10.62 -6.14 -19.32
N GLN A 26 -10.35 -5.27 -18.37
CA GLN A 26 -10.26 -5.60 -16.96
C GLN A 26 -11.54 -5.19 -16.22
N TRP A 27 -11.96 -6.05 -15.30
CA TRP A 27 -13.15 -5.86 -14.47
C TRP A 27 -12.82 -6.12 -13.02
N LEU A 28 -13.28 -5.24 -12.13
CA LEU A 28 -13.29 -5.51 -10.70
C LEU A 28 -14.60 -6.22 -10.36
N VAL A 29 -14.48 -7.48 -9.99
CA VAL A 29 -15.58 -8.35 -9.57
C VAL A 29 -15.77 -8.22 -8.06
N THR A 30 -17.03 -8.21 -7.63
CA THR A 30 -17.43 -8.32 -6.23
C THR A 30 -18.36 -9.52 -6.12
N THR A 31 -17.92 -10.59 -5.48
CA THR A 31 -18.73 -11.77 -5.18
C THR A 31 -19.18 -11.70 -3.72
N ASP A 32 -20.49 -11.79 -3.49
CA ASP A 32 -21.03 -11.82 -2.12
C ASP A 32 -21.01 -13.26 -1.58
N LEU A 33 -20.08 -13.53 -0.69
CA LEU A 33 -19.96 -14.82 0.00
C LEU A 33 -20.68 -14.75 1.34
N TRP A 34 -22.00 -14.96 1.32
CA TRP A 34 -22.88 -14.91 2.51
C TRP A 34 -22.76 -13.60 3.32
N GLY A 35 -22.81 -12.46 2.63
CA GLY A 35 -22.67 -11.14 3.24
C GLY A 35 -21.22 -10.66 3.40
N ASN A 36 -20.22 -11.43 2.93
CA ASN A 36 -18.81 -11.07 2.94
C ASN A 36 -18.34 -10.84 1.49
N PRO A 37 -18.19 -9.60 1.05
CA PRO A 37 -17.77 -9.31 -0.32
C PRO A 37 -16.30 -9.68 -0.55
N ALA A 38 -16.06 -10.51 -1.55
CA ALA A 38 -14.74 -10.82 -2.10
C ALA A 38 -14.50 -10.00 -3.36
N TYR A 39 -13.35 -9.33 -3.45
CA TYR A 39 -12.96 -8.50 -4.59
C TYR A 39 -11.90 -9.23 -5.40
N GLN A 40 -12.13 -9.32 -6.72
CA GLN A 40 -11.34 -10.14 -7.63
C GLN A 40 -11.17 -9.43 -8.97
N LEU A 41 -10.11 -9.76 -9.70
CA LEU A 41 -9.88 -9.22 -11.05
C LEU A 41 -10.26 -10.22 -12.12
N LEU A 42 -11.12 -9.79 -13.04
CA LEU A 42 -11.47 -10.52 -14.25
C LEU A 42 -10.83 -9.82 -15.46
N THR A 43 -10.08 -10.56 -16.26
CA THR A 43 -9.47 -10.08 -17.50
C THR A 43 -10.03 -10.89 -18.65
N LEU A 44 -10.76 -10.24 -19.56
CA LEU A 44 -11.43 -10.87 -20.69
C LEU A 44 -11.28 -10.05 -21.97
N PRO A 45 -11.10 -10.68 -23.15
CA PRO A 45 -11.24 -9.99 -24.43
C PRO A 45 -12.70 -9.53 -24.63
N ASP A 46 -12.85 -8.38 -25.27
CA ASP A 46 -14.17 -7.81 -25.60
C ASP A 46 -14.61 -8.31 -26.99
N GLN A 47 -14.94 -9.62 -27.08
CA GLN A 47 -15.32 -10.28 -28.32
C GLN A 47 -16.54 -11.20 -28.10
N GLN A 48 -17.30 -11.46 -29.15
CA GLN A 48 -18.38 -12.45 -29.19
C GLN A 48 -17.84 -13.86 -29.43
N GLY A 49 -18.60 -14.87 -29.01
CA GLY A 49 -18.25 -16.27 -29.16
C GLY A 49 -17.35 -16.81 -28.06
N PRO A 50 -16.46 -17.77 -28.33
CA PRO A 50 -15.57 -18.33 -27.33
C PRO A 50 -14.64 -17.27 -26.72
N VAL A 51 -14.53 -17.25 -25.40
CA VAL A 51 -13.65 -16.35 -24.67
C VAL A 51 -12.67 -17.15 -23.81
N GLN A 52 -11.45 -16.63 -23.71
CA GLN A 52 -10.41 -17.12 -22.78
C GLN A 52 -9.86 -15.90 -22.06
N GLY A 53 -9.54 -16.06 -20.76
CA GLY A 53 -9.05 -14.96 -19.97
C GLY A 53 -8.48 -15.43 -18.64
N ARG A 54 -8.50 -14.55 -17.66
CA ARG A 54 -8.02 -14.82 -16.31
C ARG A 54 -8.97 -14.26 -15.27
N PHE A 55 -9.05 -14.95 -14.13
CA PHE A 55 -9.77 -14.54 -12.94
C PHE A 55 -8.83 -14.69 -11.74
N ASP A 56 -8.41 -13.58 -11.14
CA ASP A 56 -7.34 -13.55 -10.11
C ASP A 56 -6.06 -14.32 -10.50
N GLY A 57 -5.71 -14.29 -11.79
CA GLY A 57 -4.55 -15.02 -12.31
C GLY A 57 -4.86 -16.45 -12.77
N ASP A 58 -5.92 -17.09 -12.32
CA ASP A 58 -6.35 -18.42 -12.76
C ASP A 58 -6.95 -18.39 -14.16
N PRO A 59 -6.73 -19.44 -14.99
CA PRO A 59 -7.26 -19.49 -16.34
C PRO A 59 -8.78 -19.67 -16.34
N LEU A 60 -9.45 -18.99 -17.26
CA LEU A 60 -10.87 -19.19 -17.53
C LEU A 60 -11.14 -19.48 -19.00
N GLN A 61 -12.23 -20.18 -19.24
CA GLN A 61 -12.80 -20.44 -20.56
C GLN A 61 -14.31 -20.25 -20.52
N GLY A 62 -14.89 -19.73 -21.60
CA GLY A 62 -16.32 -19.49 -21.65
C GLY A 62 -16.81 -19.06 -23.01
N THR A 63 -18.03 -18.53 -23.05
CA THR A 63 -18.69 -17.99 -24.25
C THR A 63 -19.39 -16.67 -23.93
N ARG A 64 -19.40 -15.76 -24.91
CA ARG A 64 -20.19 -14.54 -24.89
C ARG A 64 -21.18 -14.56 -26.04
N GLU A 65 -22.47 -14.50 -25.70
CA GLU A 65 -23.56 -14.48 -26.66
C GLU A 65 -24.46 -13.24 -26.42
N GLY A 66 -24.30 -12.22 -27.25
CA GLY A 66 -24.93 -10.92 -27.00
C GLY A 66 -24.40 -10.32 -25.69
N ASP A 67 -25.31 -10.03 -24.78
CA ASP A 67 -24.99 -9.49 -23.45
C ASP A 67 -24.75 -10.58 -22.40
N THR A 68 -25.01 -11.85 -22.73
CA THR A 68 -24.80 -12.99 -21.81
C THR A 68 -23.36 -13.46 -21.86
N LEU A 69 -22.75 -13.64 -20.70
CA LEU A 69 -21.40 -14.17 -20.49
C LEU A 69 -21.44 -15.37 -19.55
N ASP A 70 -21.07 -16.55 -20.06
CA ASP A 70 -20.90 -17.78 -19.27
C ASP A 70 -19.43 -18.20 -19.28
N PHE A 71 -18.81 -18.42 -18.11
CA PHE A 71 -17.43 -18.88 -18.05
C PHE A 71 -17.15 -19.76 -16.84
N VAL A 72 -16.09 -20.57 -16.96
CA VAL A 72 -15.57 -21.44 -15.90
C VAL A 72 -14.13 -21.05 -15.63
N VAL A 73 -13.83 -20.84 -14.36
CA VAL A 73 -12.48 -20.65 -13.83
C VAL A 73 -11.98 -21.98 -13.28
N THR A 74 -10.73 -22.32 -13.54
CA THR A 74 -10.08 -23.50 -12.95
C THR A 74 -8.97 -23.02 -12.04
N GLY A 75 -9.15 -23.18 -10.73
CA GLY A 75 -8.16 -22.84 -9.72
C GLY A 75 -6.91 -23.73 -9.80
N SER A 76 -5.82 -23.25 -9.24
CA SER A 76 -4.55 -24.00 -9.17
C SER A 76 -4.64 -25.31 -8.37
N ASP A 77 -5.64 -25.45 -7.51
CA ASP A 77 -6.00 -26.66 -6.76
C ASP A 77 -6.90 -27.62 -7.55
N GLY A 78 -7.29 -27.27 -8.78
CA GLY A 78 -8.20 -28.01 -9.64
C GLY A 78 -9.69 -27.76 -9.35
N ALA A 79 -10.03 -26.91 -8.38
CA ALA A 79 -11.40 -26.50 -8.14
C ALA A 79 -11.95 -25.70 -9.34
N THR A 80 -13.26 -25.85 -9.60
CA THR A 80 -13.91 -25.11 -10.68
C THR A 80 -14.95 -24.14 -10.12
N TYR A 81 -14.97 -22.93 -10.67
CA TYR A 81 -15.93 -21.88 -10.34
C TYR A 81 -16.66 -21.49 -11.63
N ARG A 82 -18.00 -21.49 -11.59
CA ARG A 82 -18.82 -21.22 -12.78
C ARG A 82 -19.53 -19.90 -12.59
N PHE A 83 -19.46 -19.06 -13.61
CA PHE A 83 -20.05 -17.72 -13.61
C PHE A 83 -21.03 -17.60 -14.78
N ARG A 84 -22.18 -17.00 -14.49
CA ARG A 84 -23.13 -16.58 -15.49
C ARG A 84 -23.54 -15.14 -15.23
N ALA A 85 -23.38 -14.28 -16.21
CA ALA A 85 -23.64 -12.86 -16.08
C ALA A 85 -24.36 -12.27 -17.29
N GLU A 86 -25.08 -11.17 -17.04
CA GLU A 86 -25.59 -10.26 -18.05
C GLU A 86 -24.78 -8.96 -18.01
N GLN A 87 -24.35 -8.49 -19.18
CA GLN A 87 -23.64 -7.24 -19.33
C GLN A 87 -24.61 -6.10 -19.61
N ALA A 88 -24.46 -4.99 -18.87
CA ALA A 88 -25.16 -3.74 -19.11
C ALA A 88 -24.12 -2.59 -19.12
N GLY A 89 -23.67 -2.21 -20.30
CA GLY A 89 -22.63 -1.21 -20.48
C GLY A 89 -21.31 -1.63 -19.80
N ALA A 90 -20.83 -0.83 -18.84
CA ALA A 90 -19.60 -1.09 -18.08
C ALA A 90 -19.82 -1.96 -16.82
N ALA A 91 -20.93 -2.65 -16.69
CA ALA A 91 -21.24 -3.51 -15.56
C ALA A 91 -21.62 -4.92 -16.00
N LEU A 92 -21.23 -5.93 -15.18
CA LEU A 92 -21.73 -7.31 -15.25
C LEU A 92 -22.51 -7.57 -13.96
N ARG A 93 -23.58 -8.37 -14.06
CA ARG A 93 -24.32 -8.87 -12.90
C ARG A 93 -24.74 -10.30 -13.14
N GLY A 94 -24.65 -11.14 -12.11
CA GLY A 94 -24.98 -12.53 -12.27
C GLY A 94 -24.80 -13.38 -11.02
N THR A 95 -24.62 -14.68 -11.26
CA THR A 95 -24.41 -15.66 -10.22
C THR A 95 -23.09 -16.40 -10.45
N ALA A 96 -22.42 -16.69 -9.36
CA ALA A 96 -21.22 -17.51 -9.29
C ALA A 96 -21.53 -18.79 -8.53
N ASP A 97 -21.21 -19.93 -9.11
CA ASP A 97 -21.42 -21.26 -8.55
C ASP A 97 -20.05 -21.77 -8.04
N TYR A 98 -19.88 -21.78 -6.72
CA TYR A 98 -18.64 -22.16 -6.02
C TYR A 98 -18.75 -23.53 -5.38
N PRO A 99 -17.63 -24.27 -5.18
CA PRO A 99 -17.60 -25.39 -4.27
C PRO A 99 -18.04 -24.94 -2.86
N ASP A 100 -18.83 -25.78 -2.18
CA ASP A 100 -19.13 -25.53 -0.76
C ASP A 100 -17.86 -25.77 0.07
N THR A 101 -17.53 -24.82 0.93
CA THR A 101 -16.30 -24.86 1.75
C THR A 101 -16.29 -26.01 2.77
N ASN A 102 -17.45 -26.51 3.18
CA ASN A 102 -17.59 -27.59 4.16
C ASN A 102 -17.87 -28.96 3.53
N ALA A 103 -18.24 -28.98 2.25
CA ALA A 103 -18.59 -30.21 1.51
C ALA A 103 -18.30 -29.97 0.02
N SER A 104 -17.05 -30.19 -0.40
CA SER A 104 -16.55 -29.86 -1.74
C SER A 104 -17.30 -30.51 -2.91
N GLU A 105 -18.04 -31.59 -2.64
CA GLU A 105 -18.95 -32.24 -3.59
C GLU A 105 -20.25 -31.46 -3.80
N ARG A 106 -20.57 -30.50 -2.94
CA ARG A 106 -21.73 -29.62 -3.06
C ARG A 106 -21.32 -28.30 -3.70
N ARG A 107 -22.33 -27.56 -4.14
CA ARG A 107 -22.17 -26.26 -4.77
C ARG A 107 -23.01 -25.21 -4.05
N ALA A 108 -22.51 -23.99 -4.01
CA ALA A 108 -23.19 -22.83 -3.46
C ALA A 108 -23.26 -21.72 -4.49
N LEU A 109 -24.44 -21.13 -4.64
CA LEU A 109 -24.66 -20.00 -5.56
C LEU A 109 -24.49 -18.68 -4.81
N HIS A 110 -23.68 -17.80 -5.37
CA HIS A 110 -23.40 -16.49 -4.85
C HIS A 110 -23.76 -15.41 -5.88
N PRO A 111 -24.41 -14.33 -5.50
CA PRO A 111 -24.57 -13.18 -6.38
C PRO A 111 -23.22 -12.51 -6.58
N PHE A 112 -22.96 -12.05 -7.80
CA PHE A 112 -21.81 -11.21 -8.08
C PHE A 112 -22.17 -10.05 -8.99
N SER A 113 -21.34 -9.02 -8.92
CA SER A 113 -21.31 -7.90 -9.85
C SER A 113 -19.89 -7.60 -10.26
N ALA A 114 -19.71 -6.99 -11.43
CA ALA A 114 -18.42 -6.48 -11.84
C ALA A 114 -18.55 -5.11 -12.48
N ARG A 115 -17.56 -4.26 -12.30
CA ARG A 115 -17.42 -2.99 -13.01
C ARG A 115 -16.19 -3.02 -13.90
N ARG A 116 -16.30 -2.51 -15.12
CA ARG A 116 -15.15 -2.36 -16.00
C ARG A 116 -14.17 -1.35 -15.41
N LEU A 117 -12.91 -1.71 -15.38
CA LEU A 117 -11.84 -0.81 -14.97
C LEU A 117 -11.46 0.09 -16.15
N PRO A 118 -11.01 1.33 -15.87
CA PRO A 118 -10.59 2.24 -16.94
C PRO A 118 -9.33 1.72 -17.62
N GLU A 119 -9.21 2.00 -18.90
CA GLU A 119 -7.98 1.78 -19.63
C GLU A 119 -6.95 2.85 -19.31
N ARG A 120 -5.66 2.51 -19.42
CA ARG A 120 -4.61 3.49 -19.20
C ARG A 120 -4.72 4.61 -20.23
N PRO A 121 -4.85 5.87 -19.79
CA PRO A 121 -4.88 6.98 -20.71
C PRO A 121 -3.59 7.08 -21.53
N ALA A 122 -3.69 7.48 -22.77
CA ALA A 122 -2.51 7.70 -23.62
C ALA A 122 -1.58 8.75 -23.00
N GLY A 123 -0.28 8.59 -23.18
CA GLY A 123 0.77 9.45 -22.62
C GLY A 123 1.55 8.77 -21.51
N GLY A 124 2.46 9.52 -20.91
CA GLY A 124 3.29 9.05 -19.79
C GLY A 124 2.59 9.16 -18.43
N PRO A 125 3.33 8.95 -17.32
CA PRO A 125 2.84 9.15 -15.97
C PRO A 125 2.25 10.55 -15.76
N ARG A 126 1.20 10.64 -14.96
CA ARG A 126 0.45 11.87 -14.69
C ARG A 126 0.67 12.33 -13.26
N GLN A 127 0.47 13.63 -13.06
CA GLN A 127 0.35 14.19 -11.73
C GLN A 127 -1.12 14.53 -11.46
N HIS A 128 -1.60 14.10 -10.30
CA HIS A 128 -2.95 14.34 -9.80
C HIS A 128 -2.88 15.28 -8.59
N ASP A 129 -3.61 16.38 -8.64
CA ASP A 129 -3.84 17.24 -7.49
C ASP A 129 -5.18 16.82 -6.86
N PHE A 130 -5.13 16.19 -5.68
CA PHE A 130 -6.28 15.62 -5.01
C PHE A 130 -6.54 16.34 -3.68
N VAL A 131 -7.70 16.97 -3.56
CA VAL A 131 -8.17 17.60 -2.32
C VAL A 131 -9.14 16.65 -1.62
N PRO A 132 -8.79 16.10 -0.43
CA PRO A 132 -9.66 15.18 0.28
C PRO A 132 -10.97 15.86 0.74
N THR A 133 -12.09 15.20 0.53
CA THR A 133 -13.42 15.62 1.02
C THR A 133 -13.96 14.68 2.10
N SER A 134 -13.33 13.52 2.28
CA SER A 134 -13.65 12.54 3.31
C SER A 134 -12.40 11.77 3.72
N TYR A 135 -12.40 11.28 4.95
CA TYR A 135 -11.28 10.58 5.56
C TYR A 135 -11.73 9.25 6.14
N ALA A 136 -10.82 8.28 6.23
CA ALA A 136 -11.08 6.95 6.76
C ALA A 136 -10.52 6.80 8.17
N ASN A 137 -11.30 6.25 9.11
CA ASN A 137 -10.83 5.83 10.43
C ASN A 137 -10.66 4.30 10.51
N GLU A 138 -10.68 3.64 9.35
CA GLU A 138 -10.41 2.21 9.19
C GLU A 138 -9.72 1.92 7.85
N PHE A 139 -8.85 0.93 7.84
CA PHE A 139 -8.32 0.31 6.63
C PHE A 139 -9.29 -0.77 6.18
N SER A 140 -9.96 -0.56 5.07
CA SER A 140 -11.08 -1.41 4.62
C SER A 140 -11.05 -1.60 3.11
N PRO A 141 -11.25 -2.84 2.60
CA PRO A 141 -11.46 -3.06 1.17
C PRO A 141 -12.83 -2.58 0.68
N HIS A 142 -13.76 -2.27 1.60
CA HIS A 142 -15.16 -1.92 1.27
C HIS A 142 -15.36 -0.43 1.00
N ARG A 143 -14.38 0.42 1.34
CA ARG A 143 -14.45 1.86 1.08
C ARG A 143 -14.21 2.13 -0.40
N ALA A 144 -15.11 2.89 -1.03
CA ALA A 144 -14.94 3.30 -2.42
C ALA A 144 -13.65 4.10 -2.60
N PRO A 145 -12.85 3.80 -3.63
CA PRO A 145 -11.65 4.57 -3.94
C PRO A 145 -11.95 6.04 -4.23
N VAL A 146 -11.11 6.92 -3.68
CA VAL A 146 -11.24 8.37 -3.88
C VAL A 146 -10.59 8.83 -5.19
N LEU A 147 -9.62 8.07 -5.68
CA LEU A 147 -8.90 8.33 -6.94
C LEU A 147 -8.33 7.01 -7.48
N THR A 148 -8.30 6.87 -8.80
CA THR A 148 -7.59 5.79 -9.50
C THR A 148 -6.32 6.35 -10.11
N VAL A 149 -5.18 5.67 -9.86
CA VAL A 149 -3.85 6.04 -10.33
C VAL A 149 -3.16 4.85 -10.99
N TRP A 150 -2.21 5.10 -11.88
CA TRP A 150 -1.40 4.07 -12.54
C TRP A 150 0.03 4.07 -12.01
N PRO A 151 0.76 2.95 -12.15
CA PRO A 151 2.19 2.92 -11.87
C PRO A 151 2.94 4.05 -12.57
N GLY A 152 3.79 4.76 -11.82
CA GLY A 152 4.49 5.96 -12.25
C GLY A 152 3.75 7.28 -12.01
N ASP A 153 2.42 7.26 -11.80
CA ASP A 153 1.67 8.47 -11.50
C ASP A 153 2.10 9.04 -10.14
N SER A 154 1.96 10.36 -10.00
CA SER A 154 2.15 11.07 -8.73
C SER A 154 0.88 11.75 -8.27
N VAL A 155 0.72 11.85 -6.96
CA VAL A 155 -0.41 12.49 -6.30
C VAL A 155 0.10 13.55 -5.35
N ARG A 156 -0.48 14.76 -5.44
CA ARG A 156 -0.37 15.79 -4.41
C ARG A 156 -1.67 15.84 -3.63
N THR A 157 -1.55 15.80 -2.31
CA THR A 157 -2.71 15.78 -1.43
C THR A 157 -2.35 16.38 -0.06
N THR A 158 -3.31 16.36 0.87
CA THR A 158 -3.12 16.80 2.25
C THR A 158 -3.56 15.71 3.21
N THR A 159 -3.02 15.74 4.43
CA THR A 159 -3.46 14.90 5.55
C THR A 159 -4.12 15.75 6.62
N LEU A 160 -4.84 15.10 7.52
CA LEU A 160 -5.20 15.63 8.84
C LEU A 160 -4.14 15.18 9.87
N ASP A 161 -4.18 15.77 11.06
CA ASP A 161 -3.49 15.19 12.22
C ASP A 161 -4.27 14.01 12.82
N SER A 162 -3.71 13.35 13.82
CA SER A 162 -4.34 12.23 14.52
C SER A 162 -5.69 12.59 15.17
N GLY A 163 -5.89 13.85 15.51
CA GLY A 163 -7.14 14.39 16.04
C GLY A 163 -8.23 14.68 15.01
N GLY A 164 -7.91 14.58 13.72
CA GLY A 164 -8.84 14.88 12.63
C GLY A 164 -8.90 16.37 12.25
N VAL A 165 -7.85 17.15 12.58
CA VAL A 165 -7.80 18.60 12.36
C VAL A 165 -6.97 18.94 11.13
N ASP A 166 -7.46 19.85 10.30
CA ASP A 166 -6.81 20.31 9.06
C ASP A 166 -5.78 21.44 9.28
N ALA A 167 -5.19 21.90 8.18
CA ALA A 167 -4.22 22.99 8.16
C ALA A 167 -4.78 24.35 8.71
N HIS A 168 -6.08 24.50 8.75
CA HIS A 168 -6.78 25.70 9.25
C HIS A 168 -7.29 25.56 10.69
N GLY A 169 -6.95 24.46 11.38
CA GLY A 169 -7.41 24.20 12.74
C GLY A 169 -8.86 23.75 12.81
N GLN A 170 -9.45 23.28 11.71
CA GLN A 170 -10.84 22.83 11.68
C GLN A 170 -10.91 21.29 11.73
N THR A 171 -11.75 20.76 12.60
CA THR A 171 -12.05 19.33 12.67
C THR A 171 -12.81 18.89 11.42
N ARG A 172 -12.28 17.91 10.70
CA ARG A 172 -12.83 17.35 9.46
C ARG A 172 -13.16 15.87 9.54
N ALA A 173 -12.63 15.18 10.54
CA ALA A 173 -12.85 13.75 10.75
C ALA A 173 -12.91 13.42 12.25
N LEU A 174 -13.30 12.20 12.56
CA LEU A 174 -13.23 11.68 13.91
C LEU A 174 -11.76 11.54 14.34
N PHE A 175 -11.52 11.73 15.63
CA PHE A 175 -10.27 11.38 16.28
C PHE A 175 -9.89 9.89 16.01
N GLY A 176 -8.62 9.58 15.95
CA GLY A 176 -8.07 8.23 15.77
C GLY A 176 -7.38 8.03 14.43
N ASN A 177 -6.43 8.90 14.10
CA ASN A 177 -5.54 8.82 12.95
C ASN A 177 -6.26 8.71 11.59
N PRO A 178 -7.16 9.66 11.26
CA PRO A 178 -7.90 9.60 10.00
C PRO A 178 -6.98 9.67 8.79
N GLN A 179 -7.25 8.80 7.82
CA GLN A 179 -6.41 8.61 6.64
C GLN A 179 -7.05 9.20 5.38
N THR A 180 -6.23 9.78 4.51
CA THR A 180 -6.59 10.14 3.14
C THR A 180 -6.55 8.89 2.27
N GLY A 181 -7.60 8.63 1.48
CA GLY A 181 -7.71 7.43 0.64
C GLY A 181 -9.05 6.72 0.77
N PRO A 182 -9.18 5.49 0.21
CA PRO A 182 -8.13 4.75 -0.48
C PRO A 182 -7.90 5.22 -1.93
N PHE A 183 -6.64 5.14 -2.36
CA PHE A 183 -6.27 5.28 -3.77
C PHE A 183 -6.24 3.90 -4.41
N PHE A 184 -6.96 3.73 -5.52
CA PHE A 184 -6.93 2.49 -6.30
C PHE A 184 -5.74 2.54 -7.25
N VAL A 185 -4.76 1.67 -7.07
CA VAL A 185 -3.59 1.58 -7.95
C VAL A 185 -3.84 0.52 -9.01
N MET A 186 -4.00 0.97 -10.25
CA MET A 186 -4.18 0.06 -11.39
C MET A 186 -3.00 -0.90 -11.51
N GLU A 187 -3.26 -2.07 -12.05
CA GLU A 187 -2.28 -3.15 -12.21
C GLU A 187 -1.82 -3.81 -10.89
N ALA A 188 -2.15 -3.27 -9.71
CA ALA A 188 -1.83 -3.92 -8.44
C ALA A 188 -2.80 -5.07 -8.14
N GLU A 189 -2.24 -6.27 -7.95
CA GLU A 189 -2.97 -7.52 -7.71
C GLU A 189 -2.50 -8.19 -6.42
N PRO A 190 -3.34 -9.03 -5.78
CA PRO A 190 -2.89 -9.82 -4.64
C PRO A 190 -1.62 -10.63 -4.96
N GLY A 191 -0.62 -10.56 -4.06
CA GLY A 191 0.70 -11.18 -4.27
C GLY A 191 1.76 -10.27 -4.88
N ASP A 192 1.39 -9.06 -5.29
CA ASP A 192 2.33 -8.01 -5.69
C ASP A 192 2.86 -7.23 -4.47
N VAL A 193 3.79 -6.33 -4.73
CA VAL A 193 4.25 -5.32 -3.76
C VAL A 193 3.98 -3.93 -4.34
N LEU A 194 3.33 -3.08 -3.56
CA LEU A 194 3.18 -1.66 -3.86
C LEU A 194 4.41 -0.91 -3.36
N ALA A 195 5.11 -0.21 -4.25
CA ALA A 195 6.19 0.71 -3.92
C ALA A 195 5.63 2.14 -3.89
N ILE A 196 5.72 2.80 -2.73
CA ILE A 196 5.25 4.16 -2.50
C ILE A 196 6.46 5.06 -2.30
N HIS A 197 6.71 5.97 -3.24
CA HIS A 197 7.83 6.91 -3.19
C HIS A 197 7.36 8.21 -2.57
N ILE A 198 7.84 8.54 -1.38
CA ILE A 198 7.52 9.78 -0.69
C ILE A 198 8.38 10.90 -1.29
N LYS A 199 7.80 11.68 -2.19
CA LYS A 199 8.52 12.72 -2.94
C LYS A 199 8.67 13.99 -2.15
N ARG A 200 7.63 14.37 -1.38
CA ARG A 200 7.62 15.63 -0.65
C ARG A 200 6.69 15.58 0.55
N LEU A 201 7.19 16.07 1.69
CA LEU A 201 6.41 16.30 2.90
C LEU A 201 6.63 17.74 3.35
N ARG A 202 5.57 18.55 3.51
CA ARG A 202 5.65 19.95 3.91
C ARG A 202 4.63 20.25 4.99
N LEU A 203 5.11 20.75 6.10
CA LEU A 203 4.26 21.30 7.14
C LEU A 203 3.39 22.41 6.57
N ASN A 204 2.07 22.35 6.78
CA ASN A 204 1.11 23.31 6.23
C ASN A 204 0.39 24.13 7.31
N ARG A 205 0.80 23.99 8.58
CA ARG A 205 0.38 24.84 9.70
C ARG A 205 1.54 25.09 10.67
N ASP A 206 1.38 26.07 11.56
CA ASP A 206 2.46 26.60 12.41
C ASP A 206 2.45 25.99 13.83
N TYR A 207 1.69 24.92 14.04
CA TYR A 207 1.67 24.23 15.32
C TYR A 207 1.54 22.70 15.17
N ALA A 208 1.95 22.02 16.22
CA ALA A 208 1.71 20.59 16.43
C ALA A 208 1.23 20.36 17.88
N ASP A 209 0.60 19.22 18.12
CA ASP A 209 0.18 18.82 19.45
C ASP A 209 0.84 17.51 19.86
N SER A 210 1.22 17.39 21.12
CA SER A 210 1.73 16.17 21.74
C SER A 210 1.15 15.99 23.14
N LEU A 211 1.64 14.99 23.90
CA LEU A 211 1.29 14.79 25.30
C LEU A 211 2.55 14.89 26.19
N ASP A 212 2.37 15.32 27.44
CA ASP A 212 3.41 15.27 28.47
C ASP A 212 3.43 13.89 29.18
N SER A 213 3.33 12.81 28.42
CA SER A 213 3.24 11.44 28.93
C SER A 213 4.46 10.60 28.54
N ILE A 214 4.56 9.44 29.17
CA ILE A 214 5.46 8.36 28.75
C ILE A 214 4.61 7.10 28.65
N VAL A 215 4.66 6.44 27.49
CA VAL A 215 3.88 5.21 27.24
C VAL A 215 4.18 4.14 28.28
N GLY A 216 3.15 3.42 28.73
CA GLY A 216 3.27 2.42 29.80
C GLY A 216 4.31 1.35 29.54
N ARG A 217 4.54 0.97 28.27
CA ARG A 217 5.56 -0.01 27.86
C ARG A 217 7.00 0.47 28.10
N ALA A 218 7.24 1.78 28.25
CA ALA A 218 8.54 2.36 28.53
C ALA A 218 8.73 2.68 30.03
N LEU A 219 7.74 2.41 30.90
CA LEU A 219 7.76 2.74 32.30
C LEU A 219 8.17 1.54 33.18
N THR A 220 9.14 1.74 34.08
CA THR A 220 9.29 0.86 35.21
C THR A 220 8.20 1.17 36.26
N PRO A 221 7.88 0.25 37.21
CA PRO A 221 6.90 0.53 38.25
C PRO A 221 7.21 1.81 39.07
N THR A 222 8.48 2.07 39.36
CA THR A 222 8.92 3.27 40.09
C THR A 222 8.70 4.55 39.26
N LEU A 223 8.96 4.49 37.97
CA LEU A 223 8.73 5.64 37.06
C LEU A 223 7.24 5.88 36.86
N ALA A 224 6.44 4.83 36.70
CA ALA A 224 4.98 4.92 36.56
C ALA A 224 4.35 5.62 37.77
N ALA A 225 4.80 5.31 39.00
CA ALA A 225 4.33 5.99 40.20
C ALA A 225 4.67 7.51 40.23
N LYS A 226 5.74 7.92 39.55
CA LYS A 226 6.12 9.35 39.42
C LYS A 226 5.39 10.05 38.27
N ALA A 227 4.90 9.29 37.29
CA ALA A 227 4.19 9.81 36.11
C ALA A 227 2.72 10.12 36.37
N THR A 228 2.21 9.93 37.60
CA THR A 228 0.84 10.25 37.99
C THR A 228 0.52 11.73 37.74
N GLY A 229 -0.54 12.00 37.00
CA GLY A 229 -0.99 13.36 36.68
C GLY A 229 -0.36 13.96 35.41
N LEU A 230 0.45 13.20 34.67
CA LEU A 230 0.84 13.51 33.30
C LEU A 230 -0.34 13.19 32.34
N ASP A 231 -0.08 13.16 31.07
CA ASP A 231 -1.04 12.89 29.99
C ASP A 231 -1.89 14.14 29.62
N LYS A 232 -1.24 15.29 29.66
CA LYS A 232 -1.86 16.55 29.28
C LYS A 232 -1.42 16.97 27.87
N PRO A 233 -2.29 17.57 27.08
CA PRO A 233 -1.91 18.12 25.78
C PRO A 233 -0.81 19.19 25.91
N VAL A 234 0.17 19.10 25.04
CA VAL A 234 1.25 20.09 24.91
C VAL A 234 1.26 20.60 23.49
N ARG A 235 0.97 21.87 23.33
CA ARG A 235 1.10 22.55 22.03
C ARG A 235 2.52 22.96 21.76
N TRP A 236 2.96 22.78 20.50
CA TRP A 236 4.28 23.15 20.00
C TRP A 236 4.13 24.21 18.90
N THR A 237 4.96 25.24 18.94
CA THR A 237 5.13 26.18 17.84
C THR A 237 6.10 25.59 16.82
N LEU A 238 5.68 25.59 15.54
CA LEU A 238 6.49 25.16 14.40
C LEU A 238 7.04 26.39 13.66
N ASP A 239 8.36 26.61 13.76
CA ASP A 239 9.07 27.61 12.95
C ASP A 239 9.45 26.97 11.62
N ARG A 240 8.51 27.00 10.65
CA ARG A 240 8.68 26.36 9.35
C ARG A 240 9.80 26.93 8.52
N GLU A 241 10.11 28.22 8.69
CA GLU A 241 11.19 28.89 7.97
C GLU A 241 12.55 28.39 8.44
N ARG A 242 12.72 28.23 9.76
CA ARG A 242 13.97 27.74 10.35
C ARG A 242 14.00 26.22 10.55
N GLY A 243 12.92 25.52 10.21
CA GLY A 243 12.85 24.06 10.32
C GLY A 243 13.00 23.55 11.74
N ARG A 244 12.34 24.18 12.72
CA ARG A 244 12.47 23.80 14.15
C ARG A 244 11.16 23.98 14.90
N ALA A 245 11.05 23.31 16.05
CA ALA A 245 9.88 23.34 16.92
C ALA A 245 10.24 23.53 18.39
N ARG A 246 9.32 24.10 19.18
CA ARG A 246 9.44 24.19 20.64
C ARG A 246 8.07 24.07 21.30
N PRO A 247 7.97 23.65 22.57
CA PRO A 247 6.74 23.76 23.34
C PRO A 247 6.32 25.24 23.43
N GLU A 248 5.05 25.54 23.15
CA GLU A 248 4.52 26.92 23.13
C GLU A 248 4.62 27.57 24.51
N THR A 249 4.26 26.84 25.55
CA THR A 249 4.30 27.28 26.96
C THR A 249 5.54 26.75 27.68
N ALA A 250 6.68 26.68 26.97
CA ALA A 250 7.93 26.21 27.57
C ALA A 250 8.33 27.09 28.74
N THR A 251 8.40 26.51 29.94
CA THR A 251 8.80 27.18 31.19
C THR A 251 10.01 26.50 31.82
N GLY A 252 10.60 27.16 32.81
CA GLY A 252 11.71 26.60 33.57
C GLY A 252 12.88 26.23 32.65
N LYS A 253 13.33 24.97 32.75
CA LYS A 253 14.51 24.49 32.01
C LYS A 253 14.30 24.29 30.52
N LEU A 254 13.07 24.24 30.03
CA LEU A 254 12.73 24.04 28.61
C LEU A 254 12.47 25.36 27.85
N LYS A 255 12.59 26.52 28.49
CA LYS A 255 12.25 27.84 27.85
C LYS A 255 12.98 28.08 26.53
N ASP A 256 14.19 27.56 26.38
CA ASP A 256 15.04 27.70 25.19
C ASP A 256 15.24 26.36 24.45
N PHE A 257 14.39 25.36 24.73
CA PHE A 257 14.47 24.05 24.12
C PHE A 257 13.86 24.07 22.72
N TRP A 258 14.71 23.97 21.71
CA TRP A 258 14.33 23.83 20.30
C TRP A 258 14.82 22.52 19.74
N VAL A 259 13.98 21.88 18.93
CA VAL A 259 14.32 20.64 18.20
C VAL A 259 14.18 20.87 16.69
N PRO A 260 15.05 20.29 15.85
CA PRO A 260 14.86 20.36 14.40
C PRO A 260 13.64 19.52 14.00
N VAL A 261 12.77 20.05 13.12
CA VAL A 261 11.65 19.25 12.56
C VAL A 261 12.18 18.28 11.51
N ARG A 262 11.55 17.12 11.44
CA ARG A 262 11.83 16.07 10.47
C ARG A 262 10.51 15.40 10.09
N PRO A 263 9.76 16.01 9.13
CA PRO A 263 8.43 15.56 8.76
C PRO A 263 8.40 14.10 8.32
N MET A 264 7.39 13.37 8.77
CA MET A 264 7.18 11.96 8.45
C MET A 264 5.69 11.61 8.41
N LEU A 265 5.35 10.43 7.90
CA LEU A 265 4.01 9.84 7.95
C LEU A 265 4.01 8.67 8.95
N GLY A 266 3.19 8.75 10.00
CA GLY A 266 2.94 7.64 10.92
C GLY A 266 2.07 6.57 10.29
N GLY A 267 1.01 7.00 9.56
CA GLY A 267 0.05 6.13 8.88
C GLY A 267 0.32 5.96 7.39
N LEU A 268 0.57 4.73 6.94
CA LEU A 268 0.66 4.35 5.53
C LEU A 268 0.29 2.88 5.40
N ALA A 269 -0.77 2.57 4.65
CA ALA A 269 -1.31 1.22 4.56
C ALA A 269 -1.92 0.89 3.21
N VAL A 270 -2.01 -0.40 2.90
CA VAL A 270 -2.91 -0.97 1.89
C VAL A 270 -4.08 -1.68 2.58
N ALA A 271 -5.18 -1.92 1.86
CA ALA A 271 -6.31 -2.63 2.44
C ALA A 271 -5.94 -4.07 2.85
N PRO A 272 -6.48 -4.57 3.98
CA PRO A 272 -6.27 -5.95 4.40
C PRO A 272 -6.92 -6.94 3.44
N GLY A 273 -6.42 -8.20 3.44
CA GLY A 273 -6.92 -9.28 2.59
C GLY A 273 -8.33 -9.73 2.94
N PHE A 274 -8.94 -10.52 2.05
CA PHE A 274 -10.25 -11.14 2.27
C PHE A 274 -10.27 -11.95 3.58
N GLY A 275 -11.42 -11.95 4.25
CA GLY A 275 -11.61 -12.62 5.54
C GLY A 275 -11.13 -11.83 6.76
N ASN A 276 -10.47 -10.68 6.54
CA ASN A 276 -10.17 -9.75 7.64
C ASN A 276 -11.29 -8.71 7.77
N ALA A 277 -11.71 -8.46 9.00
CA ALA A 277 -12.57 -7.30 9.30
C ALA A 277 -11.80 -6.00 8.98
N PRO A 278 -12.52 -4.87 8.75
CA PRO A 278 -11.88 -3.56 8.70
C PRO A 278 -11.03 -3.30 9.94
N ILE A 279 -9.84 -2.74 9.75
CA ILE A 279 -8.84 -2.55 10.81
C ILE A 279 -8.78 -1.06 11.14
N SER A 280 -8.83 -0.71 12.42
CA SER A 280 -8.68 0.67 12.88
C SER A 280 -7.41 1.32 12.34
N THR A 281 -7.47 2.59 11.94
CA THR A 281 -6.30 3.35 11.49
C THR A 281 -5.26 3.61 12.58
N GLY A 282 -5.58 3.33 13.85
CA GLY A 282 -4.61 3.26 14.94
C GLY A 282 -3.92 1.90 15.10
N ASP A 283 -4.18 0.92 14.22
CA ASP A 283 -3.56 -0.40 14.24
C ASP A 283 -2.54 -0.55 13.11
N THR A 284 -1.67 -1.52 13.27
CA THR A 284 -0.58 -1.79 12.33
C THR A 284 -0.38 -3.30 12.13
N GLY A 285 0.23 -3.68 11.01
CA GLY A 285 0.50 -5.06 10.67
C GLY A 285 1.29 -5.19 9.37
N ARG A 286 1.29 -6.38 8.78
CA ARG A 286 1.98 -6.64 7.51
C ARG A 286 1.49 -5.76 6.34
N PHE A 287 0.27 -5.24 6.42
CA PHE A 287 -0.35 -4.33 5.44
C PHE A 287 0.13 -2.87 5.58
N GLY A 288 1.01 -2.56 6.53
CA GLY A 288 1.36 -1.23 6.98
C GLY A 288 0.49 -0.82 8.17
N GLY A 289 -0.14 0.34 8.12
CA GLY A 289 -0.99 0.89 9.18
C GLY A 289 -0.34 2.05 9.90
N ASN A 290 -0.65 2.17 11.20
CA ASN A 290 -0.04 3.15 12.10
C ASN A 290 1.36 2.67 12.50
N MET A 291 2.29 2.79 11.57
CA MET A 291 3.65 2.25 11.74
C MET A 291 4.52 3.11 12.65
N ASP A 292 4.24 4.41 12.72
CA ASP A 292 4.99 5.41 13.51
C ASP A 292 6.50 5.21 13.41
N PHE A 293 6.95 4.97 12.18
CA PHE A 293 8.37 4.77 11.91
C PHE A 293 8.97 6.03 11.29
N ASN A 294 9.79 6.73 12.04
CA ASN A 294 10.33 8.05 11.71
C ASN A 294 11.25 8.11 10.48
N GLU A 295 11.46 6.99 9.79
CA GLU A 295 12.14 6.93 8.50
C GLU A 295 11.17 6.91 7.29
N ILE A 296 9.84 6.90 7.53
CA ILE A 296 8.83 7.09 6.47
C ILE A 296 8.70 8.59 6.17
N ARG A 297 9.70 9.12 5.48
CA ARG A 297 9.91 10.54 5.25
C ARG A 297 10.25 10.85 3.80
N GLU A 298 10.36 12.13 3.48
CA GLU A 298 10.74 12.59 2.13
C GLU A 298 12.02 11.89 1.65
N GLY A 299 11.98 11.37 0.42
CA GLY A 299 13.06 10.62 -0.22
C GLY A 299 13.09 9.13 0.11
N ALA A 300 12.21 8.63 0.99
CA ALA A 300 12.07 7.20 1.25
C ALA A 300 11.08 6.55 0.27
N THR A 301 11.31 5.26 0.01
CA THR A 301 10.35 4.37 -0.64
C THR A 301 9.84 3.36 0.37
N VAL A 302 8.52 3.24 0.50
CA VAL A 302 7.87 2.25 1.35
C VAL A 302 7.29 1.15 0.46
N TYR A 303 7.54 -0.10 0.83
CA TYR A 303 7.04 -1.28 0.12
C TYR A 303 6.02 -2.00 0.99
N LEU A 304 4.81 -2.19 0.48
CA LEU A 304 3.72 -2.88 1.18
C LEU A 304 3.19 -4.05 0.35
N PRO A 305 2.93 -5.22 0.97
CA PRO A 305 2.38 -6.38 0.26
C PRO A 305 0.92 -6.14 -0.12
N VAL A 306 0.59 -6.33 -1.38
CA VAL A 306 -0.77 -6.17 -1.90
C VAL A 306 -1.61 -7.41 -1.56
N SER A 307 -2.78 -7.20 -0.97
CA SER A 307 -3.72 -8.24 -0.59
C SER A 307 -5.12 -8.08 -1.22
N GLN A 308 -5.35 -6.96 -1.91
CA GLN A 308 -6.61 -6.64 -2.59
C GLN A 308 -6.32 -6.06 -3.98
N PRO A 309 -7.19 -6.30 -4.98
CA PRO A 309 -7.12 -5.61 -6.26
C PRO A 309 -7.03 -4.09 -6.07
N GLY A 310 -6.09 -3.47 -6.77
CA GLY A 310 -5.82 -2.04 -6.65
C GLY A 310 -5.12 -1.61 -5.37
N ALA A 311 -4.62 -2.54 -4.57
CA ALA A 311 -3.93 -2.33 -3.29
C ALA A 311 -4.75 -1.51 -2.28
N LEU A 312 -5.49 -0.48 -2.72
CA LEU A 312 -6.27 0.44 -1.89
C LEU A 312 -5.39 1.15 -0.85
N LEU A 313 -4.54 2.07 -1.34
CA LEU A 313 -3.56 2.79 -0.54
C LEU A 313 -4.22 3.88 0.31
N TYR A 314 -3.86 3.94 1.59
CA TYR A 314 -4.21 4.97 2.56
C TYR A 314 -2.96 5.65 3.10
N LEU A 315 -3.03 6.94 3.42
CA LEU A 315 -1.95 7.69 4.08
C LEU A 315 -2.49 8.78 5.00
N GLY A 316 -1.77 9.05 6.08
CA GLY A 316 -2.15 10.07 7.04
C GLY A 316 -1.24 10.07 8.25
N ASP A 317 -1.75 10.61 9.36
CA ASP A 317 -1.04 10.61 10.64
C ASP A 317 0.35 11.26 10.50
N ALA A 318 0.34 12.52 10.13
CA ALA A 318 1.57 13.24 9.82
C ALA A 318 2.20 13.86 11.07
N HIS A 319 3.49 13.63 11.28
CA HIS A 319 4.24 14.17 12.41
C HIS A 319 5.30 15.17 11.93
N ALA A 320 5.41 16.29 12.62
CA ALA A 320 6.49 17.25 12.38
C ALA A 320 7.85 16.72 12.85
N LEU A 321 7.83 15.89 13.92
CA LEU A 321 8.99 15.20 14.47
C LEU A 321 8.53 14.05 15.36
N GLN A 322 9.25 12.93 15.32
CA GLN A 322 9.09 11.82 16.25
C GLN A 322 10.46 11.27 16.63
N GLY A 323 10.68 11.02 17.91
CA GLY A 323 11.79 10.21 18.42
C GLY A 323 11.53 8.72 18.25
N ASP A 324 12.57 7.88 18.28
CA ASP A 324 12.41 6.43 18.25
C ASP A 324 11.51 5.97 19.41
N GLY A 325 10.56 5.08 19.08
CA GLY A 325 9.62 4.49 20.03
C GLY A 325 8.37 5.32 20.32
N GLU A 326 8.28 6.56 19.85
CA GLU A 326 7.13 7.44 20.14
C GLU A 326 6.73 7.42 21.62
N THR A 327 7.70 7.67 22.46
CA THR A 327 7.58 7.41 23.91
C THR A 327 6.62 8.32 24.66
N SER A 328 6.13 9.40 24.03
CA SER A 328 5.16 10.34 24.63
C SER A 328 3.70 10.05 24.27
N GLN A 329 3.37 8.91 23.68
CA GLN A 329 2.04 8.51 23.20
C GLN A 329 1.62 9.24 21.93
N TYR A 330 1.92 10.50 21.77
CA TYR A 330 1.79 11.30 20.54
C TYR A 330 3.15 11.92 20.23
N ALA A 331 3.52 11.89 18.98
CA ALA A 331 4.66 12.64 18.47
C ALA A 331 4.33 14.14 18.39
N LEU A 332 4.94 14.89 17.48
CA LEU A 332 4.46 16.24 17.14
C LEU A 332 3.42 16.14 16.03
N GLU A 333 2.16 15.87 16.45
CA GLU A 333 1.01 15.65 15.58
C GLU A 333 0.65 16.89 14.78
N THR A 334 0.56 16.78 13.46
CA THR A 334 0.26 17.92 12.60
C THR A 334 -0.41 17.49 11.29
N SER A 335 -0.96 18.44 10.54
CA SER A 335 -1.38 18.24 9.16
C SER A 335 -0.23 18.55 8.20
N MET A 336 -0.30 18.01 6.98
CA MET A 336 0.82 18.11 6.04
C MET A 336 0.37 18.08 4.59
N ASP A 337 1.11 18.79 3.72
CA ASP A 337 1.05 18.59 2.27
C ASP A 337 1.97 17.44 1.90
N VAL A 338 1.45 16.50 1.13
CA VAL A 338 2.12 15.26 0.74
C VAL A 338 2.16 15.14 -0.77
N GLU A 339 3.33 14.81 -1.32
CA GLU A 339 3.48 14.37 -2.71
C GLU A 339 4.12 12.98 -2.72
N PHE A 340 3.47 12.02 -3.39
CA PHE A 340 3.98 10.66 -3.54
C PHE A 340 3.75 10.16 -4.97
N SER A 341 4.48 9.11 -5.36
CA SER A 341 4.17 8.32 -6.55
C SER A 341 4.14 6.84 -6.19
N VAL A 342 3.54 6.03 -7.06
CA VAL A 342 3.37 4.60 -6.86
C VAL A 342 3.93 3.80 -8.01
N ASP A 343 4.52 2.64 -7.70
CA ASP A 343 4.88 1.61 -8.66
C ASP A 343 4.44 0.23 -8.15
N VAL A 344 4.28 -0.72 -9.05
CA VAL A 344 3.87 -2.10 -8.73
C VAL A 344 5.00 -3.06 -9.09
N ILE A 345 5.43 -3.84 -8.11
CA ILE A 345 6.40 -4.92 -8.30
C ILE A 345 5.62 -6.23 -8.33
N LYS A 346 5.55 -6.84 -9.51
CA LYS A 346 4.73 -8.02 -9.76
C LYS A 346 5.28 -9.28 -9.10
N SER A 347 4.36 -10.11 -8.59
CA SER A 347 4.62 -11.48 -8.12
C SER A 347 5.79 -11.58 -7.14
N ARG A 348 5.81 -10.70 -6.13
CA ARG A 348 6.88 -10.64 -5.14
C ARG A 348 6.34 -10.85 -3.73
N ALA A 349 6.65 -11.99 -3.14
CA ALA A 349 6.29 -12.28 -1.76
C ALA A 349 6.99 -11.31 -0.79
N GLN A 350 6.23 -10.72 0.13
CA GLN A 350 6.75 -9.85 1.18
C GLN A 350 6.01 -10.11 2.49
N SER A 351 6.77 -10.37 3.54
CA SER A 351 6.22 -10.75 4.86
C SER A 351 5.96 -9.58 5.80
N ALA A 352 6.64 -8.46 5.61
CA ALA A 352 6.59 -7.27 6.47
C ALA A 352 6.80 -5.99 5.64
N PRO A 353 6.34 -4.82 6.11
CA PRO A 353 6.65 -3.54 5.49
C PRO A 353 8.15 -3.31 5.38
N ARG A 354 8.58 -2.77 4.24
CA ARG A 354 9.98 -2.41 3.98
C ARG A 354 10.08 -0.92 3.71
N VAL A 355 11.16 -0.31 4.13
CA VAL A 355 11.48 1.09 3.85
C VAL A 355 12.89 1.16 3.29
N GLU A 356 13.05 1.84 2.18
CA GLU A 356 14.35 2.08 1.56
C GLU A 356 14.61 3.58 1.52
N SER A 357 15.74 4.01 2.10
CA SER A 357 16.25 5.37 1.96
C SER A 357 17.41 5.41 0.98
N ALA A 358 17.99 6.58 0.76
CA ALA A 358 19.21 6.71 -0.03
C ALA A 358 20.37 5.84 0.51
N THR A 359 20.42 5.61 1.83
CA THR A 359 21.55 4.97 2.51
C THR A 359 21.23 3.63 3.17
N GLN A 360 19.97 3.31 3.42
CA GLN A 360 19.61 2.14 4.23
C GLN A 360 18.49 1.31 3.61
N LEU A 361 18.54 0.00 3.84
CA LEU A 361 17.42 -0.93 3.76
C LEU A 361 16.87 -1.12 5.18
N MET A 362 15.55 -1.05 5.34
CA MET A 362 14.90 -1.15 6.64
C MET A 362 13.67 -2.04 6.55
N VAL A 363 13.49 -2.92 7.51
CA VAL A 363 12.31 -3.79 7.58
C VAL A 363 11.63 -3.57 8.92
N LEU A 364 10.35 -3.27 8.88
CA LEU A 364 9.55 -3.01 10.05
C LEU A 364 8.79 -4.28 10.46
N GLY A 365 9.23 -4.91 11.54
CA GLY A 365 8.48 -5.95 12.22
C GLY A 365 7.50 -5.34 13.20
N GLN A 366 6.30 -5.90 13.27
CA GLN A 366 5.22 -5.43 14.12
C GLN A 366 4.59 -6.62 14.85
N GLY A 367 4.25 -6.44 16.11
CA GLY A 367 3.69 -7.54 16.90
C GLY A 367 3.12 -7.08 18.24
N GLY A 368 2.60 -8.01 19.02
CA GLY A 368 2.10 -7.78 20.38
C GLY A 368 3.22 -7.56 21.41
N SER A 369 4.45 -7.93 21.08
CA SER A 369 5.63 -7.77 21.91
C SER A 369 6.84 -7.31 21.09
N LEU A 370 7.85 -6.71 21.76
CA LEU A 370 9.11 -6.34 21.11
C LEU A 370 9.85 -7.57 20.56
N ASP A 371 9.76 -8.71 21.24
CA ASP A 371 10.37 -9.96 20.78
C ASP A 371 9.75 -10.45 19.47
N ASP A 372 8.42 -10.41 19.34
CA ASP A 372 7.74 -10.80 18.10
C ASP A 372 8.03 -9.81 16.97
N ALA A 373 8.05 -8.52 17.27
CA ALA A 373 8.40 -7.49 16.32
C ALA A 373 9.87 -7.64 15.83
N LEU A 374 10.80 -7.94 16.73
CA LEU A 374 12.20 -8.20 16.39
C LEU A 374 12.34 -9.42 15.45
N ARG A 375 11.64 -10.53 15.77
CA ARG A 375 11.65 -11.73 14.93
C ARG A 375 11.08 -11.44 13.53
N ALA A 376 9.98 -10.70 13.45
CA ALA A 376 9.36 -10.32 12.19
C ALA A 376 10.29 -9.42 11.36
N ALA A 377 10.94 -8.43 11.97
CA ALA A 377 11.92 -7.55 11.31
C ALA A 377 13.12 -8.34 10.77
N THR A 378 13.66 -9.27 11.58
CA THR A 378 14.78 -10.13 11.20
C THR A 378 14.41 -11.04 10.03
N ALA A 379 13.26 -11.71 10.11
CA ALA A 379 12.78 -12.59 9.03
C ALA A 379 12.53 -11.81 7.72
N GLY A 380 11.93 -10.64 7.81
CA GLY A 380 11.70 -9.78 6.65
C GLY A 380 13.00 -9.25 6.02
N MET A 381 14.04 -8.94 6.83
CA MET A 381 15.34 -8.55 6.31
C MET A 381 16.07 -9.72 5.66
N ALA A 382 16.01 -10.91 6.25
CA ALA A 382 16.56 -12.12 5.64
C ALA A 382 15.88 -12.41 4.28
N GLN A 383 14.56 -12.33 4.22
CA GLN A 383 13.82 -12.45 2.96
C GLN A 383 14.24 -11.41 1.92
N TRP A 384 14.49 -10.17 2.33
CA TRP A 384 14.94 -9.12 1.40
C TRP A 384 16.32 -9.41 0.84
N LEU A 385 17.27 -9.81 1.70
CA LEU A 385 18.65 -10.16 1.30
C LEU A 385 18.68 -11.39 0.37
N GLU A 386 17.88 -12.40 0.64
CA GLU A 386 17.71 -13.55 -0.24
C GLU A 386 17.17 -13.12 -1.61
N GLN A 387 16.10 -12.33 -1.65
CA GLN A 387 15.44 -11.93 -2.88
C GLN A 387 16.29 -11.00 -3.76
N ASP A 388 17.01 -10.04 -3.17
CA ASP A 388 17.73 -9.01 -3.92
C ASP A 388 19.21 -9.34 -4.16
N TYR A 389 19.79 -10.17 -3.30
CA TYR A 389 21.22 -10.49 -3.32
C TYR A 389 21.51 -11.99 -3.42
N GLY A 390 20.48 -12.84 -3.37
CA GLY A 390 20.64 -14.30 -3.47
C GLY A 390 21.38 -14.91 -2.29
N LEU A 391 21.45 -14.21 -1.14
CA LEU A 391 22.19 -14.70 0.02
C LEU A 391 21.51 -15.93 0.62
N SER A 392 22.28 -16.97 0.86
CA SER A 392 21.85 -18.09 1.69
C SER A 392 21.58 -17.65 3.14
N LEU A 393 20.86 -18.47 3.91
CA LEU A 393 20.62 -18.16 5.33
C LEU A 393 21.90 -18.03 6.14
N SER A 394 22.95 -18.81 5.81
CA SER A 394 24.26 -18.74 6.46
C SER A 394 24.98 -17.41 6.18
N GLU A 395 24.97 -16.94 4.91
CA GLU A 395 25.54 -15.66 4.53
C GLU A 395 24.74 -14.49 5.13
N THR A 396 23.41 -14.58 5.09
CA THR A 396 22.51 -13.63 5.75
C THR A 396 22.82 -13.52 7.24
N ALA A 397 23.03 -14.64 7.93
CA ALA A 397 23.38 -14.64 9.37
C ALA A 397 24.70 -13.91 9.65
N GLN A 398 25.69 -14.02 8.76
CA GLN A 398 26.96 -13.29 8.88
C GLN A 398 26.75 -11.77 8.68
N VAL A 399 25.98 -11.38 7.66
CA VAL A 399 25.64 -9.97 7.39
C VAL A 399 24.86 -9.38 8.56
N LEU A 400 23.82 -10.05 9.03
CA LEU A 400 23.00 -9.54 10.14
C LEU A 400 23.79 -9.50 11.45
N GLY A 401 24.55 -10.56 11.76
CA GLY A 401 25.32 -10.65 12.99
C GLY A 401 26.43 -9.59 13.14
N SER A 402 26.92 -9.07 11.99
CA SER A 402 28.00 -8.07 11.98
C SER A 402 27.53 -6.63 11.74
N SER A 403 26.35 -6.42 11.16
CA SER A 403 26.05 -5.12 10.52
C SER A 403 24.64 -4.60 10.76
N VAL A 404 23.68 -5.45 11.17
CA VAL A 404 22.31 -4.97 11.40
C VAL A 404 22.23 -4.14 12.66
N SER A 405 21.47 -3.04 12.61
CA SER A 405 21.02 -2.33 13.80
C SER A 405 19.52 -2.47 13.95
N PHE A 406 19.06 -2.59 15.22
CA PHE A 406 17.65 -2.63 15.55
C PHE A 406 17.27 -1.36 16.31
N VAL A 407 16.15 -0.76 15.91
CA VAL A 407 15.57 0.38 16.62
C VAL A 407 14.12 0.09 16.96
N VAL A 408 13.66 0.59 18.09
CA VAL A 408 12.25 0.56 18.45
C VAL A 408 11.55 1.67 17.65
N ALA A 409 10.66 1.31 16.74
CA ALA A 409 9.94 2.28 15.91
C ALA A 409 8.77 2.91 16.66
N ASN A 410 7.94 2.07 17.32
CA ASN A 410 6.72 2.49 18.00
C ASN A 410 6.46 1.66 19.26
N LEU A 411 6.10 2.33 20.36
CA LEU A 411 5.59 1.75 21.61
C LEU A 411 4.18 2.23 21.95
N ALA A 412 3.71 3.29 21.27
CA ALA A 412 2.44 3.98 21.59
C ALA A 412 1.22 3.22 21.11
N GLY A 413 1.27 2.62 19.92
CA GLY A 413 0.15 1.92 19.29
C GLY A 413 -0.32 0.65 20.02
N ARG A 414 -1.34 0.00 19.50
CA ARG A 414 -1.82 -1.31 20.00
C ARG A 414 -0.78 -2.41 19.80
N SER A 415 -0.07 -2.37 18.69
CA SER A 415 1.12 -3.18 18.42
C SER A 415 2.38 -2.37 18.63
N VAL A 416 3.50 -3.05 18.88
CA VAL A 416 4.83 -2.43 18.94
C VAL A 416 5.58 -2.67 17.64
N GLY A 417 6.48 -1.75 17.29
CA GLY A 417 7.31 -1.81 16.10
C GLY A 417 8.80 -1.90 16.42
N VAL A 418 9.51 -2.80 15.72
CA VAL A 418 10.98 -2.86 15.69
C VAL A 418 11.43 -2.82 14.23
N ALA A 419 12.36 -1.95 13.92
CA ALA A 419 12.95 -1.88 12.58
C ALA A 419 14.37 -2.48 12.59
N ALA A 420 14.61 -3.46 11.69
CA ALA A 420 15.95 -3.90 11.33
C ALA A 420 16.48 -2.96 10.25
N LYS A 421 17.66 -2.36 10.46
CA LYS A 421 18.27 -1.38 9.55
C LYS A 421 19.64 -1.89 9.10
N LEU A 422 19.91 -1.80 7.80
CA LEU A 422 21.16 -2.22 7.18
C LEU A 422 21.65 -1.15 6.20
N ASP A 423 22.90 -0.73 6.34
CA ASP A 423 23.47 0.28 5.45
C ASP A 423 23.75 -0.29 4.06
N LYS A 424 23.25 0.37 3.03
CA LYS A 424 23.41 -0.04 1.62
C LYS A 424 24.87 -0.03 1.17
N ALA A 425 25.72 0.79 1.80
CA ALA A 425 27.15 0.83 1.52
C ALA A 425 27.84 -0.52 1.77
N LEU A 426 27.38 -1.27 2.78
CA LEU A 426 27.92 -2.60 3.10
C LEU A 426 27.57 -3.64 2.04
N LEU A 427 26.43 -3.47 1.38
CA LEU A 427 25.95 -4.37 0.33
C LEU A 427 26.52 -4.05 -1.07
N GLN A 428 27.27 -2.96 -1.24
CA GLN A 428 27.90 -2.62 -2.53
C GLN A 428 28.93 -3.67 -2.99
N GLN A 429 29.46 -4.47 -2.06
CA GLN A 429 30.39 -5.55 -2.34
C GLN A 429 29.70 -6.89 -2.66
N VAL A 430 28.37 -6.94 -2.55
CA VAL A 430 27.56 -8.12 -2.82
C VAL A 430 26.81 -7.91 -4.14
N GLU A 431 26.97 -8.84 -5.07
CA GLU A 431 26.28 -8.77 -6.37
C GLU A 431 24.76 -8.91 -6.15
N ARG A 432 24.00 -8.06 -6.81
CA ARG A 432 22.53 -8.15 -6.79
C ARG A 432 22.05 -9.18 -7.82
N VAL A 433 20.95 -9.84 -7.50
CA VAL A 433 20.24 -10.70 -8.44
C VAL A 433 19.82 -9.86 -9.67
N PRO A 434 20.12 -10.29 -10.90
CA PRO A 434 19.72 -9.58 -12.11
C PRO A 434 18.21 -9.35 -12.18
N GLY A 435 17.78 -8.15 -12.61
CA GLY A 435 16.37 -7.81 -12.76
C GLY A 435 15.67 -7.38 -11.46
N THR A 436 16.35 -7.36 -10.33
CA THR A 436 15.78 -6.86 -9.08
C THR A 436 15.42 -5.38 -9.20
N PRO A 437 14.20 -4.96 -8.85
CA PRO A 437 13.80 -3.56 -8.85
C PRO A 437 14.73 -2.71 -7.99
N ARG A 438 15.10 -1.55 -8.50
CA ARG A 438 15.83 -0.55 -7.70
C ARG A 438 14.83 0.46 -7.18
N GLY A 439 14.91 0.79 -5.90
CA GLY A 439 14.25 1.98 -5.39
C GLY A 439 14.66 3.19 -6.25
N SER A 440 13.78 4.15 -6.43
CA SER A 440 14.06 5.36 -7.21
C SER A 440 15.34 6.04 -6.69
N ARG A 441 16.21 6.44 -7.66
CA ARG A 441 17.38 7.28 -7.35
C ARG A 441 16.95 8.69 -6.98
#